data_7aea0f8f8e1de4e91b8431d5ccd3fb8c
#
_entry.id   7aea0f8f8e1de4e91b8431d5ccd3fb8c
#
_cell.length_a   1.000
_cell.length_b   1.000
_cell.length_c   1.000
_cell.angle_alpha   90.00
_cell.angle_beta   90.00
_cell.angle_gamma   90.00
#
_symmetry.space_group_name_H-M   'P 1'
#
loop_
_entity.id
_entity.type
_entity.pdbx_description
1 polymer ?
#
loop_
_entity_poly.entity_id
_entity_poly.type
_entity_poly.pdbx_seq_one_letter_code
_entity_poly.pdbx_strand_id
1 'polypeptide(L)'
;MLVVDVQDGLQPQTEEAIRILQEAQTPFVIAANKIDLVHGFGTSSTSFLDAYHEQSDAVQHKLDQRIYELLGELHDSFDLQADRFDRVDDYQETLAIVPCSAKENIGLGEVLFVLV
;
A
#
# COMPACT_ATOMS: atom_id res chain seq x y z
N MET A 1 -9.81 -5.80 -3.97
CA MET A 1 -8.83 -5.18 -3.03
C MET A 1 -8.10 -6.28 -2.27
N LEU A 2 -6.80 -6.16 -2.18
CA LEU A 2 -5.96 -7.09 -1.44
C LEU A 2 -5.30 -6.33 -0.29
N VAL A 3 -5.43 -6.84 0.93
CA VAL A 3 -4.88 -6.18 2.12
C VAL A 3 -3.54 -6.83 2.49
N VAL A 4 -2.51 -6.01 2.64
CA VAL A 4 -1.16 -6.45 3.00
C VAL A 4 -0.72 -5.63 4.22
N ASP A 5 -0.13 -6.31 5.21
CA ASP A 5 0.44 -5.65 6.38
C ASP A 5 1.82 -5.10 6.00
N VAL A 6 2.02 -3.77 6.13
CA VAL A 6 3.29 -3.14 5.73
C VAL A 6 4.48 -3.62 6.58
N GLN A 7 4.22 -4.10 7.79
CA GLN A 7 5.28 -4.61 8.68
C GLN A 7 5.78 -5.99 8.24
N ASP A 8 4.84 -6.86 7.84
CA ASP A 8 5.14 -8.26 7.51
C ASP A 8 5.45 -8.46 6.04
N GLY A 9 5.02 -7.54 5.16
CA GLY A 9 5.18 -7.69 3.72
C GLY A 9 4.31 -8.80 3.15
N LEU A 10 4.76 -9.41 2.06
CA LEU A 10 4.00 -10.47 1.40
C LEU A 10 4.11 -11.77 2.17
N GLN A 11 2.97 -12.34 2.55
CA GLN A 11 2.88 -13.63 3.21
C GLN A 11 2.46 -14.70 2.19
N PRO A 12 2.68 -16.01 2.47
CA PRO A 12 2.33 -17.06 1.50
C PRO A 12 0.89 -17.00 1.01
N GLN A 13 -0.07 -16.70 1.88
CA GLN A 13 -1.48 -16.56 1.49
C GLN A 13 -1.70 -15.38 0.56
N THR A 14 -1.00 -14.27 0.79
CA THR A 14 -1.04 -13.09 -0.05
C THR A 14 -0.46 -13.39 -1.42
N GLU A 15 0.66 -14.08 -1.47
CA GLU A 15 1.30 -14.49 -2.73
C GLU A 15 0.39 -15.36 -3.56
N GLU A 16 -0.30 -16.31 -2.92
CA GLU A 16 -1.27 -17.18 -3.61
C GLU A 16 -2.42 -16.37 -4.20
N ALA A 17 -2.95 -15.41 -3.44
CA ALA A 17 -4.01 -14.52 -3.92
C ALA A 17 -3.56 -13.70 -5.13
N ILE A 18 -2.33 -13.20 -5.12
CA ILE A 18 -1.77 -12.44 -6.25
C ILE A 18 -1.67 -13.34 -7.49
N ARG A 19 -1.18 -14.57 -7.34
CA ARG A 19 -1.09 -15.50 -8.46
C ARG A 19 -2.46 -15.78 -9.08
N ILE A 20 -3.47 -15.99 -8.24
CA ILE A 20 -4.84 -16.23 -8.71
C ILE A 20 -5.36 -15.03 -9.50
N LEU A 21 -5.15 -13.82 -8.98
CA LEU A 21 -5.60 -12.61 -9.66
C LEU A 21 -4.86 -12.38 -10.97
N GLN A 22 -3.57 -12.67 -11.04
CA GLN A 22 -2.79 -12.56 -12.26
C GLN A 22 -3.26 -13.57 -13.32
N GLU A 23 -3.49 -14.83 -12.94
CA GLU A 23 -3.95 -15.86 -13.85
C GLU A 23 -5.34 -15.54 -14.42
N ALA A 24 -6.21 -14.97 -13.57
CA ALA A 24 -7.55 -14.55 -13.99
C ALA A 24 -7.54 -13.22 -14.75
N GLN A 25 -6.41 -12.54 -14.83
CA GLN A 25 -6.27 -11.22 -15.44
C GLN A 25 -7.24 -10.20 -14.80
N THR A 26 -7.47 -10.33 -13.50
CA THR A 26 -8.39 -9.47 -12.75
C THR A 26 -7.63 -8.27 -12.21
N PRO A 27 -8.05 -7.03 -12.51
CA PRO A 27 -7.44 -5.85 -11.91
C PRO A 27 -7.67 -5.82 -10.40
N PHE A 28 -6.69 -5.32 -9.66
CA PHE A 28 -6.81 -5.19 -8.22
C PHE A 28 -5.95 -4.03 -7.70
N VAL A 29 -6.20 -3.63 -6.47
CA VAL A 29 -5.38 -2.65 -5.75
C VAL A 29 -4.92 -3.27 -4.44
N ILE A 30 -3.80 -2.81 -3.92
CA ILE A 30 -3.27 -3.27 -2.65
C ILE A 30 -3.47 -2.18 -1.60
N ALA A 31 -4.13 -2.55 -0.50
CA ALA A 31 -4.22 -1.72 0.68
C ALA A 31 -3.07 -2.13 1.62
N ALA A 32 -2.05 -1.29 1.73
CA ALA A 32 -0.91 -1.53 2.62
C ALA A 32 -1.30 -1.04 4.01
N ASN A 33 -1.80 -1.96 4.83
CA ASN A 33 -2.42 -1.67 6.12
C ASN A 33 -1.39 -1.59 7.26
N LYS A 34 -1.82 -1.06 8.38
CA LYS A 34 -1.08 -0.96 9.64
C LYS A 34 0.09 0.02 9.60
N ILE A 35 -0.03 1.09 8.82
CA ILE A 35 0.99 2.16 8.82
C ILE A 35 1.11 2.83 10.19
N ASP A 36 0.07 2.77 11.02
CA ASP A 36 0.08 3.30 12.38
C ASP A 36 1.10 2.61 13.29
N LEU A 37 1.56 1.41 12.93
CA LEU A 37 2.57 0.67 13.68
C LEU A 37 4.01 1.07 13.33
N VAL A 38 4.22 1.92 12.34
CA VAL A 38 5.55 2.47 12.06
C VAL A 38 5.96 3.33 13.26
N HIS A 39 7.16 3.07 13.79
CA HIS A 39 7.63 3.73 15.01
C HIS A 39 7.65 5.25 14.86
N GLY A 40 6.99 5.94 15.78
CA GLY A 40 6.89 7.40 15.78
C GLY A 40 5.73 7.96 14.97
N PHE A 41 4.96 7.10 14.28
CA PHE A 41 3.81 7.55 13.50
C PHE A 41 2.66 8.00 14.42
N GLY A 42 2.06 9.14 14.09
CA GLY A 42 0.88 9.63 14.80
C GLY A 42 0.21 10.76 14.02
N THR A 43 -1.12 10.75 13.98
CA THR A 43 -1.88 11.78 13.28
C THR A 43 -3.32 11.83 13.79
N SER A 44 -4.01 12.95 13.56
CA SER A 44 -5.45 13.08 13.69
C SER A 44 -6.17 13.13 12.35
N SER A 45 -5.42 13.11 11.23
CA SER A 45 -5.98 13.15 9.89
C SER A 45 -6.47 11.78 9.45
N THR A 46 -7.48 11.75 8.56
CA THR A 46 -7.99 10.53 7.97
C THR A 46 -7.48 10.31 6.54
N SER A 47 -6.93 11.35 5.90
CA SER A 47 -6.28 11.26 4.60
C SER A 47 -4.84 10.78 4.77
N PHE A 48 -4.41 9.81 3.94
CA PHE A 48 -3.04 9.33 4.00
C PHE A 48 -2.04 10.44 3.70
N LEU A 49 -2.27 11.24 2.66
CA LEU A 49 -1.31 12.29 2.27
C LEU A 49 -1.17 13.34 3.36
N ASP A 50 -2.27 13.76 3.98
CA ASP A 50 -2.22 14.71 5.09
C ASP A 50 -1.48 14.09 6.28
N ALA A 51 -1.78 12.86 6.63
CA ALA A 51 -1.11 12.13 7.71
C ALA A 51 0.39 12.00 7.44
N TYR A 52 0.76 11.67 6.21
CA TYR A 52 2.15 11.52 5.79
C TYR A 52 2.92 12.84 5.95
N HIS A 53 2.34 13.95 5.49
CA HIS A 53 2.98 15.25 5.57
C HIS A 53 3.10 15.78 7.00
N GLU A 54 2.29 15.31 7.92
CA GLU A 54 2.38 15.65 9.34
C GLU A 54 3.55 14.97 10.05
N GLN A 55 4.10 13.90 9.47
CA GLN A 55 5.16 13.12 10.11
C GLN A 55 6.52 13.82 10.00
N SER A 56 7.42 13.50 10.94
CA SER A 56 8.82 13.91 10.84
C SER A 56 9.49 13.26 9.63
N ASP A 57 10.60 13.84 9.16
CA ASP A 57 11.36 13.27 8.06
C ASP A 57 11.80 11.84 8.33
N ALA A 58 12.16 11.53 9.58
CA ALA A 58 12.57 10.19 9.97
C ALA A 58 11.41 9.18 9.83
N VAL A 59 10.20 9.55 10.23
CA VAL A 59 9.02 8.69 10.13
C VAL A 59 8.61 8.53 8.66
N GLN A 60 8.62 9.61 7.88
CA GLN A 60 8.35 9.56 6.46
C GLN A 60 9.31 8.60 5.75
N HIS A 61 10.59 8.66 6.09
CA HIS A 61 11.61 7.78 5.52
C HIS A 61 11.34 6.31 5.86
N LYS A 62 11.00 6.00 7.11
CA LYS A 62 10.67 4.64 7.53
C LYS A 62 9.46 4.10 6.78
N LEU A 63 8.43 4.92 6.63
CA LEU A 63 7.22 4.54 5.91
C LEU A 63 7.52 4.30 4.43
N ASP A 64 8.26 5.19 3.80
CA ASP A 64 8.67 5.04 2.40
C ASP A 64 9.49 3.78 2.20
N GLN A 65 10.39 3.47 3.14
CA GLN A 65 11.21 2.26 3.06
C GLN A 65 10.34 1.00 3.08
N ARG A 66 9.32 0.94 3.94
CA ARG A 66 8.40 -0.20 3.98
C ARG A 66 7.65 -0.36 2.65
N ILE A 67 7.21 0.75 2.08
CA ILE A 67 6.52 0.74 0.79
C ILE A 67 7.47 0.27 -0.31
N TYR A 68 8.69 0.76 -0.36
CA TYR A 68 9.69 0.34 -1.37
C TYR A 68 10.05 -1.14 -1.25
N GLU A 69 10.13 -1.67 -0.04
CA GLU A 69 10.35 -3.10 0.17
C GLU A 69 9.21 -3.92 -0.44
N LEU A 70 7.97 -3.48 -0.24
CA LEU A 70 6.79 -4.13 -0.82
C LEU A 70 6.82 -4.06 -2.34
N LEU A 71 7.16 -2.89 -2.91
CA LEU A 71 7.30 -2.73 -4.37
C LEU A 71 8.34 -3.69 -4.94
N GLY A 72 9.48 -3.84 -4.25
CA GLY A 72 10.54 -4.74 -4.65
C GLY A 72 10.09 -6.20 -4.64
N GLU A 73 9.37 -6.63 -3.62
CA GLU A 73 8.83 -7.98 -3.55
C GLU A 73 7.84 -8.27 -4.69
N LEU A 74 6.98 -7.30 -5.00
CA LEU A 74 6.01 -7.44 -6.09
C LEU A 74 6.72 -7.56 -7.45
N HIS A 75 7.75 -6.76 -7.68
CA HIS A 75 8.51 -6.79 -8.91
C HIS A 75 9.30 -8.10 -9.03
N ASP A 76 10.01 -8.50 -7.98
CA ASP A 76 10.92 -9.65 -8.04
C ASP A 76 10.17 -10.97 -8.11
N SER A 77 9.05 -11.09 -7.39
CA SER A 77 8.31 -12.36 -7.30
C SER A 77 7.21 -12.51 -8.34
N PHE A 78 6.63 -11.41 -8.83
CA PHE A 78 5.45 -11.43 -9.69
C PHE A 78 5.61 -10.62 -10.97
N ASP A 79 6.75 -9.96 -11.16
CA ASP A 79 7.00 -9.07 -12.30
C ASP A 79 5.92 -7.99 -12.44
N LEU A 80 5.45 -7.46 -11.31
CA LEU A 80 4.45 -6.42 -11.27
C LEU A 80 5.09 -5.05 -11.09
N GLN A 81 4.71 -4.10 -11.95
CA GLN A 81 4.98 -2.70 -11.72
C GLN A 81 3.94 -2.14 -10.75
N ALA A 82 4.40 -1.55 -9.66
CA ALA A 82 3.54 -0.99 -8.64
C ALA A 82 4.13 0.31 -8.11
N ASP A 83 3.27 1.20 -7.64
CA ASP A 83 3.70 2.42 -6.96
C ASP A 83 2.60 2.88 -6.02
N ARG A 84 2.94 3.85 -5.16
CA ARG A 84 1.96 4.48 -4.29
C ARG A 84 0.89 5.17 -5.17
N PHE A 85 -0.37 5.09 -4.74
CA PHE A 85 -1.53 5.47 -5.54
C PHE A 85 -1.44 6.89 -6.12
N ASP A 86 -0.83 7.82 -5.37
CA ASP A 86 -0.70 9.22 -5.78
C ASP A 86 0.39 9.46 -6.84
N ARG A 87 1.20 8.43 -7.12
CA ARG A 87 2.26 8.47 -8.13
C ARG A 87 1.93 7.66 -9.37
N VAL A 88 0.78 6.99 -9.39
CA VAL A 88 0.35 6.16 -10.53
C VAL A 88 -0.32 7.03 -11.58
N ASP A 89 0.22 7.03 -12.80
CA ASP A 89 -0.35 7.74 -13.94
C ASP A 89 -1.37 6.88 -14.69
N ASP A 90 -1.11 5.59 -14.80
CA ASP A 90 -1.98 4.65 -15.52
C ASP A 90 -2.26 3.43 -14.65
N TYR A 91 -3.49 3.36 -14.13
CA TYR A 91 -3.93 2.28 -13.25
C TYR A 91 -4.10 0.94 -13.98
N GLN A 92 -4.08 0.92 -15.31
CA GLN A 92 -4.14 -0.32 -16.07
C GLN A 92 -2.77 -1.00 -16.15
N GLU A 93 -1.70 -0.23 -16.16
CA GLU A 93 -0.33 -0.76 -16.30
C GLU A 93 0.42 -0.84 -14.97
N THR A 94 0.08 0.02 -14.03
CA THR A 94 0.77 0.11 -12.73
C THR A 94 -0.21 -0.18 -11.61
N LEU A 95 0.13 -1.17 -10.77
CA LEU A 95 -0.66 -1.53 -9.60
C LEU A 95 -0.56 -0.43 -8.55
N ALA A 96 -1.72 0.06 -8.10
CA ALA A 96 -1.76 1.10 -7.08
C ALA A 96 -1.67 0.48 -5.69
N ILE A 97 -0.82 1.07 -4.85
CA ILE A 97 -0.70 0.72 -3.44
C ILE A 97 -1.17 1.91 -2.62
N VAL A 98 -2.16 1.68 -1.75
CA VAL A 98 -2.70 2.70 -0.86
C VAL A 98 -2.28 2.39 0.57
N PRO A 99 -1.34 3.15 1.13
CA PRO A 99 -1.00 3.01 2.53
C PRO A 99 -2.18 3.42 3.41
N CYS A 100 -2.47 2.63 4.42
CA CYS A 100 -3.65 2.88 5.26
C CYS A 100 -3.50 2.30 6.65
N SER A 101 -4.44 2.65 7.53
CA SER A 101 -4.63 2.03 8.83
C SER A 101 -6.13 1.88 9.08
N ALA A 102 -6.62 0.66 9.03
CA ALA A 102 -8.02 0.38 9.32
C ALA A 102 -8.36 0.72 10.78
N LYS A 103 -7.43 0.46 11.70
CA LYS A 103 -7.60 0.75 13.13
C LYS A 103 -7.78 2.24 13.39
N GLU A 104 -6.97 3.09 12.74
CA GLU A 104 -6.96 4.53 12.95
C GLU A 104 -7.77 5.29 11.89
N ASN A 105 -8.45 4.59 11.01
CA ASN A 105 -9.27 5.18 9.93
C ASN A 105 -8.45 6.15 9.05
N ILE A 106 -7.29 5.70 8.61
CA ILE A 106 -6.41 6.50 7.73
C ILE A 106 -6.38 5.84 6.36
N GLY A 107 -6.59 6.62 5.31
CA GLY A 107 -6.44 6.17 3.92
C GLY A 107 -7.59 5.33 3.40
N LEU A 108 -8.63 5.05 4.18
CA LEU A 108 -9.73 4.20 3.73
C LEU A 108 -10.54 4.86 2.62
N GLY A 109 -10.70 6.18 2.66
CA GLY A 109 -11.35 6.93 1.58
C GLY A 109 -10.57 6.83 0.28
N GLU A 110 -9.24 6.89 0.33
CA GLU A 110 -8.38 6.73 -0.84
C GLU A 110 -8.48 5.33 -1.43
N VAL A 111 -8.56 4.29 -0.60
CA VAL A 111 -8.77 2.91 -1.08
C VAL A 111 -10.08 2.83 -1.86
N LEU A 112 -11.16 3.37 -1.31
CA LEU A 112 -12.46 3.38 -1.99
C LEU A 112 -12.42 4.17 -3.30
N PHE A 113 -11.72 5.31 -3.31
CA PHE A 113 -11.58 6.13 -4.51
C PHE A 113 -10.86 5.38 -5.62
N VAL A 114 -9.78 4.69 -5.31
CA VAL A 114 -8.97 3.96 -6.30
C VAL A 114 -9.72 2.74 -6.83
N LEU A 115 -10.57 2.10 -6.00
CA LEU A 115 -11.37 0.95 -6.43
C LEU A 115 -12.47 1.32 -7.43
N VAL A 116 -12.94 2.56 -7.39
CA VAL A 116 -13.96 3.04 -8.31
C VAL A 116 -13.33 3.50 -9.61
#